data_68b93da527b349fe35ee29a9d0679afe
#
_entry.id   68b93da527b349fe35ee29a9d0679afe
#
_cell.length_a   1.000
_cell.length_b   1.000
_cell.length_c   1.000
_cell.angle_alpha   90.00
_cell.angle_beta   90.00
_cell.angle_gamma   90.00
#
_symmetry.space_group_name_H-M   'P 1'
#
loop_
_entity.id
_entity.type
_entity.pdbx_description
1 polymer ?
#
loop_
_entity_poly.entity_id
_entity_poly.type
_entity_poly.pdbx_seq_one_letter_code
_entity_poly.pdbx_strand_id
1 'polypeptide(L)'
;MAFTSDAFVAVKADRIWLAATRVEDYQPPTWPEAHMPKQMHLDLAVDDLAEAEQQATALGAVRAASQPAPERYIVLFDPAGHPFCLSTQIPE
;
A
#
# COMPACT_ATOMS: atom_id res chain seq x y z
N MET A 1 10.76 -7.24 -12.53
CA MET A 1 12.19 -7.03 -12.19
C MET A 1 12.28 -6.19 -10.92
N ALA A 2 13.22 -6.50 -10.06
CA ALA A 2 13.42 -5.78 -8.81
C ALA A 2 14.91 -5.59 -8.53
N PHE A 3 15.23 -4.46 -7.89
CA PHE A 3 16.57 -4.19 -7.38
C PHE A 3 16.48 -3.96 -5.88
N THR A 4 17.41 -4.53 -5.13
CA THR A 4 17.44 -4.35 -3.67
C THR A 4 18.83 -3.99 -3.20
N SER A 5 18.89 -3.19 -2.15
CA SER A 5 20.11 -2.89 -1.41
C SER A 5 19.74 -2.60 0.03
N ASP A 6 20.72 -2.28 0.89
CA ASP A 6 20.42 -1.88 2.27
C ASP A 6 19.69 -0.53 2.32
N ALA A 7 19.82 0.28 1.25
CA ALA A 7 19.27 1.64 1.22
C ALA A 7 17.92 1.75 0.53
N PHE A 8 17.64 0.87 -0.44
CA PHE A 8 16.38 0.98 -1.17
C PHE A 8 15.96 -0.33 -1.83
N VAL A 9 14.69 -0.38 -2.19
CA VAL A 9 14.11 -1.43 -3.02
C VAL A 9 13.39 -0.77 -4.18
N ALA A 10 13.65 -1.23 -5.40
CA ALA A 10 12.94 -0.75 -6.59
C ALA A 10 12.30 -1.93 -7.31
N VAL A 11 11.03 -1.80 -7.63
CA VAL A 11 10.23 -2.83 -8.31
C VAL A 11 9.67 -2.25 -9.59
N LYS A 12 9.88 -2.96 -10.68
CA LYS A 12 9.29 -2.58 -11.96
C LYS A 12 7.95 -3.28 -12.14
N ALA A 13 6.91 -2.47 -12.39
CA ALA A 13 5.56 -2.96 -12.68
C ALA A 13 5.13 -2.34 -14.00
N ASP A 14 5.13 -3.12 -15.07
CA ASP A 14 4.81 -2.68 -16.42
C ASP A 14 5.68 -1.47 -16.84
N ARG A 15 5.10 -0.30 -16.96
CA ARG A 15 5.80 0.91 -17.41
C ARG A 15 6.27 1.80 -16.28
N ILE A 16 6.13 1.35 -15.04
CA ILE A 16 6.43 2.17 -13.88
C ILE A 16 7.44 1.46 -12.99
N TRP A 17 8.33 2.24 -12.40
CA TRP A 17 9.20 1.77 -11.32
C TRP A 17 8.73 2.35 -10.01
N LEU A 18 8.60 1.51 -9.00
CA LEU A 18 8.29 1.94 -7.64
C LEU A 18 9.54 1.71 -6.80
N ALA A 19 10.02 2.77 -6.16
CA ALA A 19 11.22 2.70 -5.33
C ALA A 19 10.88 3.11 -3.91
N ALA A 20 11.32 2.30 -2.96
CA ALA A 20 11.24 2.63 -1.54
C ALA A 20 12.66 2.84 -1.03
N THR A 21 12.94 4.03 -0.52
CA THR A 21 14.26 4.40 -0.03
C THR A 21 14.22 4.46 1.50
N ARG A 22 15.24 3.86 2.12
CA ARG A 22 15.38 3.94 3.57
C ARG A 22 15.72 5.37 3.97
N VAL A 23 14.98 5.88 4.95
CA VAL A 23 15.28 7.18 5.53
C VAL A 23 15.48 7.02 7.03
N GLU A 24 16.33 7.89 7.60
CA GLU A 24 16.49 7.95 9.06
C GLU A 24 15.32 8.71 9.66
N ASP A 25 14.99 8.39 10.90
CA ASP A 25 13.91 9.05 11.66
C ASP A 25 12.55 8.98 10.94
N TYR A 26 12.32 7.87 10.22
CA TYR A 26 11.04 7.66 9.56
C TYR A 26 9.89 7.64 10.57
N GLN A 27 8.83 8.41 10.24
CA GLN A 27 7.59 8.42 11.01
C GLN A 27 6.47 7.95 10.08
N PRO A 28 5.79 6.84 10.40
CA PRO A 28 4.70 6.38 9.56
C PRO A 28 3.55 7.38 9.57
N PRO A 29 2.85 7.54 8.44
CA PRO A 29 1.66 8.39 8.41
C PRO A 29 0.57 7.81 9.30
N THR A 30 -0.31 8.66 9.81
CA THR A 30 -1.48 8.22 10.55
C THR A 30 -2.71 8.30 9.66
N TRP A 31 -3.64 7.38 9.89
CA TRP A 31 -4.87 7.33 9.12
C TRP A 31 -5.95 6.64 9.97
N PRO A 32 -7.20 7.11 9.98
CA PRO A 32 -7.74 8.23 9.21
C PRO A 32 -7.39 9.62 9.75
N GLU A 33 -6.89 9.72 10.97
CA GLU A 33 -6.45 11.01 11.51
C GLU A 33 -5.11 11.39 10.87
N ALA A 34 -4.99 12.62 10.40
CA ALA A 34 -3.81 13.07 9.69
C ALA A 34 -2.82 13.79 10.61
N HIS A 35 -2.48 13.18 11.75
CA HIS A 35 -1.44 13.73 12.64
C HIS A 35 -0.08 13.71 11.95
N MET A 36 0.19 12.66 11.19
CA MET A 36 1.33 12.56 10.29
C MET A 36 0.77 12.32 8.90
N PRO A 37 0.77 13.33 8.01
CA PRO A 37 0.15 13.20 6.69
C PRO A 37 0.79 12.11 5.84
N LYS A 38 0.00 11.52 4.96
CA LYS A 38 0.51 10.58 3.97
C LYS A 38 1.48 11.29 3.03
N GLN A 39 2.62 10.65 2.79
CA GLN A 39 3.60 11.13 1.81
C GLN A 39 3.35 10.53 0.44
N MET A 40 2.68 9.38 0.41
CA MET A 40 2.32 8.70 -0.83
C MET A 40 1.10 7.83 -0.57
N HIS A 41 0.25 7.70 -1.57
CA HIS A 41 -0.90 6.79 -1.51
C HIS A 41 -1.01 6.06 -2.83
N LEU A 42 -1.21 4.74 -2.76
CA LEU A 42 -1.39 3.90 -3.93
C LEU A 42 -2.78 3.29 -3.92
N ASP A 43 -3.43 3.30 -5.07
CA ASP A 43 -4.65 2.54 -5.32
C ASP A 43 -4.33 1.47 -6.34
N LEU A 44 -4.48 0.21 -5.96
CA LEU A 44 -4.15 -0.93 -6.81
C LEU A 44 -5.42 -1.56 -7.36
N ALA A 45 -5.51 -1.67 -8.68
CA ALA A 45 -6.65 -2.32 -9.33
C ALA A 45 -6.58 -3.81 -9.12
N VAL A 46 -7.68 -4.40 -8.64
CA VAL A 46 -7.78 -5.84 -8.41
C VAL A 46 -9.15 -6.33 -8.89
N ASP A 47 -9.25 -7.61 -9.20
CA ASP A 47 -10.49 -8.22 -9.66
C ASP A 47 -11.35 -8.73 -8.52
N ASP A 48 -10.73 -9.19 -7.43
CA ASP A 48 -11.40 -9.81 -6.30
C ASP A 48 -10.80 -9.23 -5.01
N LEU A 49 -11.61 -8.48 -4.26
CA LEU A 49 -11.13 -7.81 -3.04
C LEU A 49 -10.69 -8.81 -1.97
N ALA A 50 -11.48 -9.86 -1.75
CA ALA A 50 -11.17 -10.82 -0.68
C ALA A 50 -9.88 -11.57 -0.96
N GLU A 51 -9.69 -12.01 -2.20
CA GLU A 51 -8.46 -12.71 -2.59
C GLU A 51 -7.25 -11.79 -2.52
N ALA A 52 -7.39 -10.56 -3.02
CA ALA A 52 -6.30 -9.59 -3.01
C ALA A 52 -5.91 -9.21 -1.58
N GLU A 53 -6.89 -9.03 -0.70
CA GLU A 53 -6.63 -8.76 0.72
C GLU A 53 -5.86 -9.92 1.36
N GLN A 54 -6.27 -11.15 1.08
CA GLN A 54 -5.61 -12.34 1.62
C GLN A 54 -4.15 -12.41 1.15
N GLN A 55 -3.90 -12.14 -0.11
CA GLN A 55 -2.54 -12.13 -0.65
C GLN A 55 -1.70 -11.02 -0.02
N ALA A 56 -2.26 -9.83 0.12
CA ALA A 56 -1.56 -8.70 0.71
C ALA A 56 -1.21 -8.95 2.18
N THR A 57 -2.15 -9.49 2.96
CA THR A 57 -1.90 -9.78 4.37
C THR A 57 -0.87 -10.88 4.54
N ALA A 58 -0.83 -11.85 3.62
CA ALA A 58 0.20 -12.88 3.63
C ALA A 58 1.60 -12.30 3.40
N LEU A 59 1.68 -11.15 2.74
CA LEU A 59 2.95 -10.45 2.48
C LEU A 59 3.29 -9.41 3.55
N GLY A 60 2.48 -9.29 4.59
CA GLY A 60 2.77 -8.41 5.72
C GLY A 60 1.89 -7.17 5.83
N ALA A 61 0.94 -6.98 4.93
CA ALA A 61 0.01 -5.86 5.04
C ALA A 61 -0.98 -6.09 6.19
N VAL A 62 -1.46 -5.01 6.78
CA VAL A 62 -2.42 -5.05 7.88
C VAL A 62 -3.68 -4.30 7.47
N ARG A 63 -4.84 -4.95 7.60
CA ARG A 63 -6.12 -4.31 7.29
C ARG A 63 -6.37 -3.17 8.28
N ALA A 64 -6.73 -2.00 7.74
CA ALA A 64 -7.08 -0.85 8.57
C ALA A 64 -8.40 -1.12 9.31
N ALA A 65 -8.50 -0.63 10.55
CA ALA A 65 -9.72 -0.77 11.33
C ALA A 65 -10.87 0.03 10.74
N SER A 66 -10.57 1.18 10.12
CA SER A 66 -11.56 2.02 9.46
C SER A 66 -11.65 1.64 7.99
N GLN A 67 -12.84 1.26 7.54
CA GLN A 67 -13.09 0.86 6.15
C GLN A 67 -14.27 1.66 5.62
N PRO A 68 -14.01 2.77 4.90
CA PRO A 68 -15.10 3.65 4.44
C PRO A 68 -16.07 3.00 3.46
N ALA A 69 -15.59 2.10 2.59
CA ALA A 69 -16.44 1.46 1.59
C ALA A 69 -15.91 0.05 1.26
N PRO A 70 -16.02 -0.91 2.21
CA PRO A 70 -15.38 -2.22 2.05
C PRO A 70 -15.92 -3.06 0.88
N GLU A 71 -17.06 -2.72 0.32
CA GLU A 71 -17.59 -3.39 -0.86
C GLU A 71 -16.98 -2.88 -2.16
N ARG A 72 -16.25 -1.76 -2.11
CA ARG A 72 -15.64 -1.15 -3.30
C ARG A 72 -14.13 -1.19 -3.25
N TYR A 73 -13.56 -0.93 -2.07
CA TYR A 73 -12.12 -0.94 -1.88
C TYR A 73 -11.79 -1.27 -0.43
N ILE A 74 -10.63 -1.86 -0.24
CA ILE A 74 -10.13 -2.22 1.09
C ILE A 74 -8.89 -1.39 1.38
N VAL A 75 -8.85 -0.74 2.53
CA VAL A 75 -7.70 0.00 2.98
C VAL A 75 -6.82 -0.90 3.83
N LEU A 76 -5.53 -0.92 3.51
CA LEU A 76 -4.53 -1.68 4.26
C LEU A 76 -3.34 -0.78 4.56
N PHE A 77 -2.54 -1.19 5.54
CA PHE A 77 -1.24 -0.57 5.77
C PHE A 77 -0.16 -1.53 5.29
N ASP A 78 0.84 -0.99 4.59
CA ASP A 78 2.00 -1.78 4.24
C ASP A 78 2.89 -2.00 5.48
N PRO A 79 3.94 -2.84 5.40
CA PRO A 79 4.78 -3.08 6.58
C PRO A 79 5.46 -1.83 7.15
N ALA A 80 5.62 -0.78 6.34
CA ALA A 80 6.18 0.48 6.81
C ALA A 80 5.12 1.44 7.37
N GLY A 81 3.85 1.04 7.33
CA GLY A 81 2.76 1.84 7.89
C GLY A 81 2.07 2.78 6.90
N HIS A 82 2.40 2.72 5.61
CA HIS A 82 1.72 3.54 4.61
C HIS A 82 0.35 2.94 4.27
N PRO A 83 -0.72 3.75 4.28
CA PRO A 83 -2.02 3.26 3.80
C PRO A 83 -2.04 3.14 2.28
N PHE A 84 -2.67 2.10 1.79
CA PHE A 84 -2.92 1.90 0.37
C PHE A 84 -4.26 1.20 0.20
N CYS A 85 -4.82 1.26 -1.00
CA CYS A 85 -6.12 0.65 -1.28
C CYS A 85 -6.02 -0.42 -2.35
N LEU A 86 -6.79 -1.49 -2.16
CA LEU A 86 -7.11 -2.47 -3.20
C LEU A 86 -8.52 -2.14 -3.68
N SER A 87 -8.71 -1.96 -4.98
CA SER A 87 -9.98 -1.47 -5.50
C SER A 87 -10.40 -2.20 -6.76
N THR A 88 -11.70 -2.50 -6.84
CA THR A 88 -12.30 -3.04 -8.07
C THR A 88 -12.85 -1.93 -8.97
N GLN A 89 -12.73 -0.68 -8.55
CA GLN A 89 -13.34 0.47 -9.21
C GLN A 89 -12.38 1.27 -10.09
N ILE A 90 -11.15 0.80 -10.25
CA ILE A 90 -10.13 1.49 -11.04
C ILE A 90 -10.20 0.99 -12.48
N PRO A 91 -10.43 1.85 -13.47
CA PRO A 91 -10.44 1.43 -14.88
C PRO A 91 -9.02 1.04 -15.32
N GLU A 92 -8.97 0.01 -16.15
CA GLU A 92 -7.71 -0.44 -16.74
C GLU A 92 -7.33 0.34 -17.98
#